data_4506a8aade1c49a25f37183dcba392d3
#
_entry.id   4506a8aade1c49a25f37183dcba392d3
#
_cell.length_a   1.000
_cell.length_b   1.000
_cell.length_c   1.000
_cell.angle_alpha   90.00
_cell.angle_beta   90.00
_cell.angle_gamma   90.00
#
_symmetry.space_group_name_H-M   'P 1'
#
loop_
_entity.id
_entity.type
_entity.pdbx_description
1 polymer ?
#
loop_
_entity_poly.entity_id
_entity_poly.type
_entity_poly.pdbx_seq_one_letter_code
_entity_poly.pdbx_strand_id
1 'polypeptide(L)'
;MYFPYLRGRQYELLALRELLERECIGEHVIPIVEPLKLSATLIKALEYFASRERPIAVIHNPKVGSFADELEQLAGSPLREAYERLLSNQVIIKAHILNHQSQTELAQLTPLGVVQEDLLIICENRDVLDFYGQHLNDQPSRYHLIPGDSAFRRKLKANRVLLDDKFTKQLRNVDYLKTEDEFFSEDHIYFADENYIGFSDYSIVGRPYTESGFAPFAIAIHIVYFDELRNLRIKHFVSDSNEDLNDPAGKFYEAVTKLAAWYREVNVRTYGIDQLVGHFEAGTYPGLGIVKKLSIMHHLELVSRYLDEVL
;
A
#
# COMPACT_ATOMS: atom_id res chain seq x y z
N MET A 1 -10.22 -10.22 -3.46
CA MET A 1 -9.58 -8.99 -3.97
C MET A 1 -8.52 -8.50 -2.99
N TYR A 2 -7.44 -7.87 -3.48
CA TYR A 2 -6.36 -7.30 -2.66
C TYR A 2 -6.35 -5.76 -2.77
N PHE A 3 -6.28 -5.09 -1.63
CA PHE A 3 -6.30 -3.63 -1.52
C PHE A 3 -5.03 -3.13 -0.82
N PRO A 4 -3.85 -3.13 -1.47
CA PRO A 4 -2.63 -2.63 -0.84
C PRO A 4 -2.76 -1.15 -0.48
N TYR A 5 -2.55 -0.82 0.80
CA TYR A 5 -2.64 0.55 1.32
C TYR A 5 -1.27 1.22 1.32
N LEU A 6 -1.10 2.24 0.47
CA LEU A 6 0.15 2.97 0.28
C LEU A 6 0.00 4.44 0.68
N ARG A 7 1.08 5.03 1.22
CA ARG A 7 1.09 6.43 1.71
C ARG A 7 1.29 7.47 0.62
N GLY A 8 1.28 7.10 -0.64
CA GLY A 8 1.47 8.03 -1.75
C GLY A 8 2.85 8.71 -1.78
N ARG A 9 3.89 8.07 -1.22
CA ARG A 9 5.27 8.50 -1.39
C ARG A 9 5.71 8.34 -2.84
N GLN A 10 6.67 9.15 -3.27
CA GLN A 10 7.14 9.15 -4.65
C GLN A 10 7.44 7.74 -5.19
N TYR A 11 8.21 6.93 -4.45
CA TYR A 11 8.60 5.59 -4.89
C TYR A 11 7.45 4.57 -4.81
N GLU A 12 6.47 4.78 -3.95
CA GLU A 12 5.24 3.97 -3.91
C GLU A 12 4.36 4.24 -5.14
N LEU A 13 4.19 5.52 -5.51
CA LEU A 13 3.46 5.93 -6.72
C LEU A 13 4.16 5.45 -8.00
N LEU A 14 5.49 5.52 -8.03
CA LEU A 14 6.29 4.99 -9.14
C LEU A 14 6.17 3.47 -9.23
N ALA A 15 6.13 2.75 -8.09
CA ALA A 15 5.91 1.31 -8.07
C ALA A 15 4.56 0.93 -8.68
N LEU A 16 3.48 1.59 -8.27
CA LEU A 16 2.14 1.33 -8.80
C LEU A 16 2.07 1.56 -10.32
N ARG A 17 2.63 2.69 -10.79
CA ARG A 17 2.64 2.99 -12.22
C ARG A 17 3.43 1.95 -13.01
N GLU A 18 4.63 1.58 -12.56
CA GLU A 18 5.48 0.62 -13.25
C GLU A 18 4.89 -0.79 -13.24
N LEU A 19 4.25 -1.22 -12.15
CA LEU A 19 3.54 -2.49 -12.07
C LEU A 19 2.41 -2.57 -13.10
N LEU A 20 1.64 -1.51 -13.25
CA LEU A 20 0.57 -1.44 -14.23
C LEU A 20 1.11 -1.34 -15.66
N GLU A 21 2.18 -0.59 -15.91
CA GLU A 21 2.86 -0.45 -17.20
C GLU A 21 3.39 -1.79 -17.71
N ARG A 22 3.87 -2.64 -16.79
CA ARG A 22 4.43 -3.96 -17.08
C ARG A 22 3.41 -5.09 -17.02
N GLU A 23 2.14 -4.77 -16.76
CA GLU A 23 1.07 -5.76 -16.60
C GLU A 23 1.38 -6.78 -15.47
N CYS A 24 2.10 -6.35 -14.42
CA CYS A 24 2.47 -7.18 -13.29
C CYS A 24 1.39 -7.29 -12.21
N ILE A 25 0.32 -6.50 -12.30
CA ILE A 25 -0.84 -6.56 -11.39
C ILE A 25 -2.13 -6.80 -12.17
N GLY A 26 -2.87 -7.85 -11.79
CA GLY A 26 -4.14 -8.26 -12.38
C GLY A 26 -5.35 -7.47 -11.87
N GLU A 27 -6.54 -7.84 -12.33
CA GLU A 27 -7.80 -7.13 -12.02
C GLU A 27 -8.23 -7.28 -10.56
N HIS A 28 -7.70 -8.26 -9.85
CA HIS A 28 -7.99 -8.52 -8.44
C HIS A 28 -7.24 -7.59 -7.47
N VAL A 29 -6.42 -6.64 -7.97
CA VAL A 29 -5.66 -5.67 -7.17
C VAL A 29 -6.22 -4.26 -7.38
N ILE A 30 -6.69 -3.63 -6.30
CA ILE A 30 -7.15 -2.25 -6.26
C ILE A 30 -6.30 -1.48 -5.24
N PRO A 31 -5.24 -0.78 -5.66
CA PRO A 31 -4.41 -0.02 -4.73
C PRO A 31 -5.18 1.11 -4.05
N ILE A 32 -4.88 1.35 -2.77
CA ILE A 32 -5.35 2.51 -2.01
C ILE A 32 -4.18 3.45 -1.80
N VAL A 33 -4.35 4.70 -2.17
CA VAL A 33 -3.35 5.75 -1.98
C VAL A 33 -3.86 6.76 -0.96
N GLU A 34 -3.12 6.93 0.14
CA GLU A 34 -3.26 8.05 1.05
C GLU A 34 -2.25 9.14 0.64
N PRO A 35 -2.69 10.20 -0.06
CA PRO A 35 -1.76 11.17 -0.63
C PRO A 35 -1.11 12.02 0.47
N LEU A 36 0.22 12.14 0.43
CA LEU A 36 0.97 12.98 1.37
C LEU A 36 1.00 14.44 0.95
N LYS A 37 1.00 14.68 -0.36
CA LYS A 37 1.03 16.02 -0.97
C LYS A 37 0.44 16.00 -2.38
N LEU A 38 -0.04 17.13 -2.84
CA LEU A 38 -0.48 17.32 -4.21
C LEU A 38 0.74 17.45 -5.13
N SER A 39 1.08 16.38 -5.83
CA SER A 39 2.31 16.31 -6.63
C SER A 39 2.05 15.84 -8.06
N ALA A 40 2.91 16.25 -8.99
CA ALA A 40 2.87 15.76 -10.36
C ALA A 40 3.02 14.23 -10.45
N THR A 41 3.73 13.59 -9.51
CA THR A 41 3.86 12.13 -9.46
C THR A 41 2.53 11.45 -9.12
N LEU A 42 1.77 12.02 -8.17
CA LEU A 42 0.42 11.55 -7.84
C LEU A 42 -0.50 11.66 -9.07
N ILE A 43 -0.56 12.86 -9.68
CA ILE A 43 -1.40 13.10 -10.86
C ILE A 43 -1.07 12.09 -11.98
N LYS A 44 0.21 11.95 -12.33
CA LYS A 44 0.65 11.00 -13.37
C LYS A 44 0.32 9.55 -13.05
N ALA A 45 0.37 9.14 -11.77
CA ALA A 45 -0.04 7.80 -11.40
C ALA A 45 -1.55 7.60 -11.60
N LEU A 46 -2.38 8.54 -11.16
CA LEU A 46 -3.83 8.48 -11.33
C LEU A 46 -4.24 8.55 -12.80
N GLU A 47 -3.63 9.44 -13.60
CA GLU A 47 -3.85 9.53 -15.05
C GLU A 47 -3.53 8.21 -15.74
N TYR A 48 -2.46 7.53 -15.31
CA TYR A 48 -2.07 6.25 -15.90
C TYR A 48 -3.11 5.15 -15.60
N PHE A 49 -3.58 5.04 -14.34
CA PHE A 49 -4.66 4.13 -13.97
C PHE A 49 -5.95 4.44 -14.74
N ALA A 50 -6.33 5.72 -14.83
CA ALA A 50 -7.49 6.16 -15.59
C ALA A 50 -7.39 5.81 -17.09
N SER A 51 -6.22 6.00 -17.71
CA SER A 51 -6.00 5.70 -19.13
C SER A 51 -6.03 4.19 -19.46
N ARG A 52 -5.80 3.34 -18.46
CA ARG A 52 -5.86 1.88 -18.56
C ARG A 52 -7.18 1.29 -18.07
N GLU A 53 -8.14 2.15 -17.69
CA GLU A 53 -9.42 1.74 -17.10
C GLU A 53 -9.28 0.83 -15.87
N ARG A 54 -8.18 0.99 -15.11
CA ARG A 54 -7.87 0.19 -13.92
C ARG A 54 -8.26 0.94 -12.64
N PRO A 55 -8.99 0.29 -11.72
CA PRO A 55 -9.41 0.94 -10.50
C PRO A 55 -8.23 1.21 -9.56
N ILE A 56 -8.27 2.40 -8.96
CA ILE A 56 -7.39 2.83 -7.87
C ILE A 56 -8.20 3.69 -6.90
N ALA A 57 -8.02 3.48 -5.61
CA ALA A 57 -8.68 4.28 -4.58
C ALA A 57 -7.76 5.40 -4.08
N VAL A 58 -8.32 6.60 -3.91
CA VAL A 58 -7.59 7.77 -3.39
C VAL A 58 -8.33 8.34 -2.19
N ILE A 59 -7.62 8.46 -1.08
CA ILE A 59 -8.16 9.03 0.15
C ILE A 59 -8.22 10.55 0.01
N HIS A 60 -9.43 11.11 0.10
CA HIS A 60 -9.63 12.56 -0.05
C HIS A 60 -9.40 13.33 1.25
N ASN A 61 -9.45 12.65 2.41
CA ASN A 61 -9.21 13.22 3.74
C ASN A 61 -8.04 12.52 4.46
N PRO A 62 -6.80 12.59 3.92
CA PRO A 62 -5.65 11.89 4.48
C PRO A 62 -5.33 12.37 5.89
N LYS A 63 -4.85 11.45 6.75
CA LYS A 63 -4.45 11.75 8.15
C LYS A 63 -3.02 12.27 8.27
N VAL A 64 -2.23 12.16 7.20
CA VAL A 64 -0.79 12.45 7.22
C VAL A 64 -0.37 13.26 6.00
N GLY A 65 0.73 14.02 6.16
CA GLY A 65 1.25 14.89 5.10
C GLY A 65 0.57 16.25 5.03
N SER A 66 0.80 16.98 3.95
CA SER A 66 0.32 18.34 3.69
C SER A 66 -0.75 18.43 2.58
N PHE A 67 -1.25 17.28 2.12
CA PHE A 67 -2.13 17.19 0.95
C PHE A 67 -3.39 18.06 1.07
N ALA A 68 -4.07 18.03 2.22
CA ALA A 68 -5.31 18.81 2.44
C ALA A 68 -5.02 20.32 2.39
N ASP A 69 -3.97 20.76 3.08
CA ASP A 69 -3.55 22.15 3.10
C ASP A 69 -3.13 22.64 1.70
N GLU A 70 -2.41 21.80 0.95
CA GLU A 70 -1.98 22.11 -0.42
C GLU A 70 -3.16 22.21 -1.39
N LEU A 71 -4.19 21.37 -1.24
CA LEU A 71 -5.42 21.50 -2.02
C LEU A 71 -6.11 22.85 -1.81
N GLU A 72 -6.11 23.38 -0.60
CA GLU A 72 -6.69 24.69 -0.30
C GLU A 72 -5.80 25.82 -0.84
N GLN A 73 -4.50 25.78 -0.58
CA GLN A 73 -3.53 26.81 -0.97
C GLN A 73 -3.33 26.92 -2.48
N LEU A 74 -3.43 25.80 -3.20
CA LEU A 74 -3.22 25.73 -4.65
C LEU A 74 -4.53 25.90 -5.45
N ALA A 75 -5.53 26.60 -4.89
CA ALA A 75 -6.78 26.91 -5.59
C ALA A 75 -6.50 27.54 -6.97
N GLY A 76 -7.09 26.95 -8.03
CA GLY A 76 -6.89 27.40 -9.42
C GLY A 76 -5.53 27.02 -10.03
N SER A 77 -4.71 26.21 -9.36
CA SER A 77 -3.48 25.70 -9.96
C SER A 77 -3.76 24.55 -10.93
N PRO A 78 -2.91 24.35 -11.97
CA PRO A 78 -3.07 23.24 -12.91
C PRO A 78 -3.04 21.85 -12.25
N LEU A 79 -2.30 21.69 -11.15
CA LEU A 79 -2.25 20.44 -10.40
C LEU A 79 -3.57 20.13 -9.71
N ARG A 80 -4.19 21.14 -9.08
CA ARG A 80 -5.49 20.96 -8.45
C ARG A 80 -6.58 20.69 -9.47
N GLU A 81 -6.63 21.43 -10.56
CA GLU A 81 -7.60 21.21 -11.64
C GLU A 81 -7.46 19.80 -12.24
N ALA A 82 -6.22 19.33 -12.43
CA ALA A 82 -5.97 17.96 -12.89
C ALA A 82 -6.48 16.92 -11.89
N TYR A 83 -6.25 17.13 -10.60
CA TYR A 83 -6.74 16.25 -9.55
C TYR A 83 -8.27 16.20 -9.49
N GLU A 84 -8.93 17.36 -9.48
CA GLU A 84 -10.39 17.45 -9.45
C GLU A 84 -11.04 16.78 -10.67
N ARG A 85 -10.47 16.98 -11.86
CA ARG A 85 -10.89 16.29 -13.09
C ARG A 85 -10.75 14.77 -12.98
N LEU A 86 -9.64 14.28 -12.41
CA LEU A 86 -9.44 12.85 -12.21
C LEU A 86 -10.45 12.26 -11.22
N LEU A 87 -10.83 13.00 -10.18
CA LEU A 87 -11.86 12.56 -9.25
C LEU A 87 -13.22 12.33 -9.92
N SER A 88 -13.51 12.98 -11.05
CA SER A 88 -14.74 12.74 -11.81
C SER A 88 -14.70 11.44 -12.62
N ASN A 89 -13.54 10.78 -12.74
CA ASN A 89 -13.42 9.51 -13.43
C ASN A 89 -13.90 8.35 -12.54
N GLN A 90 -14.73 7.45 -13.08
CA GLN A 90 -15.34 6.34 -12.33
C GLN A 90 -14.35 5.28 -11.85
N VAL A 91 -13.19 5.12 -12.52
CA VAL A 91 -12.15 4.18 -12.08
C VAL A 91 -11.34 4.72 -10.89
N ILE A 92 -11.40 6.02 -10.64
CA ILE A 92 -10.79 6.65 -9.44
C ILE A 92 -11.80 6.57 -8.29
N ILE A 93 -11.64 5.57 -7.44
CA ILE A 93 -12.53 5.35 -6.29
C ILE A 93 -12.17 6.35 -5.20
N LYS A 94 -13.16 7.12 -4.72
CA LYS A 94 -12.97 8.07 -3.62
C LYS A 94 -12.98 7.29 -2.32
N ALA A 95 -11.87 7.36 -1.58
CA ALA A 95 -11.74 6.72 -0.28
C ALA A 95 -11.87 7.77 0.83
N HIS A 96 -12.56 7.40 1.91
CA HIS A 96 -12.79 8.27 3.06
C HIS A 96 -12.43 7.56 4.37
N ILE A 97 -11.56 8.18 5.16
CA ILE A 97 -11.24 7.71 6.50
C ILE A 97 -12.26 8.28 7.49
N LEU A 98 -13.07 7.41 8.11
CA LEU A 98 -14.07 7.83 9.08
C LEU A 98 -13.43 8.50 10.30
N ASN A 99 -13.98 9.68 10.62
CA ASN A 99 -13.61 10.49 11.76
C ASN A 99 -14.82 11.32 12.25
N HIS A 100 -14.65 12.14 13.27
CA HIS A 100 -15.73 12.97 13.84
C HIS A 100 -16.18 14.12 12.91
N GLN A 101 -15.42 14.44 11.86
CA GLN A 101 -15.74 15.48 10.87
C GLN A 101 -16.34 14.89 9.59
N SER A 102 -16.49 13.57 9.51
CA SER A 102 -16.92 12.86 8.29
C SER A 102 -18.20 13.39 7.68
N GLN A 103 -19.16 13.88 8.48
CA GLN A 103 -20.39 14.47 7.95
C GLN A 103 -20.10 15.69 7.07
N THR A 104 -19.22 16.58 7.51
CA THR A 104 -18.84 17.78 6.76
C THR A 104 -17.95 17.41 5.57
N GLU A 105 -16.98 16.52 5.77
CA GLU A 105 -16.03 16.11 4.73
C GLU A 105 -16.74 15.38 3.58
N LEU A 106 -17.67 14.46 3.88
CA LEU A 106 -18.46 13.75 2.86
C LEU A 106 -19.41 14.68 2.09
N ALA A 107 -19.98 15.69 2.78
CA ALA A 107 -20.83 16.68 2.13
C ALA A 107 -20.07 17.47 1.05
N GLN A 108 -18.74 17.63 1.15
CA GLN A 108 -17.91 18.26 0.13
C GLN A 108 -17.79 17.46 -1.16
N LEU A 109 -18.04 16.14 -1.12
CA LEU A 109 -17.99 15.26 -2.29
C LEU A 109 -19.32 15.28 -3.09
N THR A 110 -20.42 15.67 -2.47
CA THR A 110 -21.74 15.71 -3.12
C THR A 110 -21.79 16.59 -4.36
N PRO A 111 -21.22 17.82 -4.37
CA PRO A 111 -21.16 18.65 -5.57
C PRO A 111 -20.33 18.04 -6.72
N LEU A 112 -19.46 17.09 -6.43
CA LEU A 112 -18.67 16.36 -7.42
C LEU A 112 -19.44 15.15 -7.99
N GLY A 113 -20.72 14.97 -7.61
CA GLY A 113 -21.56 13.85 -8.05
C GLY A 113 -21.20 12.51 -7.40
N VAL A 114 -20.44 12.51 -6.33
CA VAL A 114 -20.06 11.29 -5.60
C VAL A 114 -21.22 10.89 -4.67
N VAL A 115 -21.71 9.68 -4.82
CA VAL A 115 -22.73 9.07 -3.95
C VAL A 115 -22.06 8.04 -3.02
N GLN A 116 -22.76 7.68 -1.95
CA GLN A 116 -22.22 6.78 -0.94
C GLN A 116 -21.82 5.41 -1.52
N GLU A 117 -22.58 4.90 -2.47
CA GLU A 117 -22.35 3.61 -3.12
C GLU A 117 -21.04 3.55 -3.90
N ASP A 118 -20.47 4.71 -4.27
CA ASP A 118 -19.18 4.80 -4.97
C ASP A 118 -17.99 4.85 -4.03
N LEU A 119 -18.23 5.05 -2.70
CA LEU A 119 -17.18 5.29 -1.74
C LEU A 119 -16.51 3.99 -1.27
N LEU A 120 -15.20 4.10 -1.00
CA LEU A 120 -14.46 3.19 -0.16
C LEU A 120 -14.32 3.83 1.24
N ILE A 121 -14.95 3.24 2.24
CA ILE A 121 -14.92 3.73 3.61
C ILE A 121 -13.88 2.97 4.43
N ILE A 122 -12.98 3.69 5.09
CA ILE A 122 -11.97 3.13 6.00
C ILE A 122 -12.39 3.45 7.42
N CYS A 123 -12.69 2.42 8.20
CA CYS A 123 -13.15 2.54 9.58
C CYS A 123 -12.25 1.72 10.51
N GLU A 124 -11.26 2.37 11.13
CA GLU A 124 -10.29 1.74 12.03
C GLU A 124 -10.51 2.12 13.50
N ASN A 125 -11.28 3.17 13.78
CA ASN A 125 -11.52 3.65 15.14
C ASN A 125 -12.93 3.26 15.61
N ARG A 126 -13.02 2.63 16.78
CA ARG A 126 -14.30 2.24 17.39
C ARG A 126 -15.17 3.45 17.74
N ASP A 127 -14.58 4.59 18.05
CA ASP A 127 -15.32 5.80 18.47
C ASP A 127 -16.21 6.38 17.36
N VAL A 128 -15.93 6.03 16.09
CA VAL A 128 -16.72 6.48 14.94
C VAL A 128 -17.74 5.44 14.43
N LEU A 129 -17.84 4.27 15.08
CA LEU A 129 -18.81 3.24 14.67
C LEU A 129 -20.26 3.67 14.82
N ASP A 130 -20.56 4.49 15.84
CA ASP A 130 -21.91 5.01 16.05
C ASP A 130 -22.28 6.06 14.99
N PHE A 131 -21.33 6.88 14.57
CA PHE A 131 -21.50 7.79 13.44
C PHE A 131 -21.84 7.03 12.15
N TYR A 132 -21.12 5.95 11.85
CA TYR A 132 -21.41 5.09 10.71
C TYR A 132 -22.86 4.55 10.78
N GLY A 133 -23.26 4.01 11.93
CA GLY A 133 -24.60 3.45 12.13
C GLY A 133 -25.73 4.46 12.00
N GLN A 134 -25.47 5.73 12.27
CA GLN A 134 -26.47 6.81 12.20
C GLN A 134 -26.55 7.47 10.81
N HIS A 135 -25.48 7.54 10.06
CA HIS A 135 -25.38 8.38 8.86
C HIS A 135 -25.09 7.60 7.56
N LEU A 136 -24.52 6.39 7.65
CA LEU A 136 -24.06 5.64 6.48
C LEU A 136 -24.64 4.21 6.38
N ASN A 137 -25.53 3.83 7.30
CA ASN A 137 -26.01 2.45 7.39
C ASN A 137 -27.14 2.12 6.41
N ASP A 138 -27.84 3.13 5.85
CA ASP A 138 -29.02 2.93 5.02
C ASP A 138 -28.68 2.37 3.63
N GLN A 139 -27.50 2.69 3.11
CA GLN A 139 -26.99 2.19 1.84
C GLN A 139 -25.54 1.74 1.98
N PRO A 140 -25.19 0.54 1.48
CA PRO A 140 -23.80 0.06 1.58
C PRO A 140 -22.90 0.86 0.65
N SER A 141 -21.74 1.30 1.15
CA SER A 141 -20.67 1.82 0.31
C SER A 141 -20.06 0.71 -0.54
N ARG A 142 -19.33 1.08 -1.58
CA ARG A 142 -18.69 0.14 -2.51
C ARG A 142 -17.76 -0.83 -1.78
N TYR A 143 -16.98 -0.32 -0.83
CA TYR A 143 -16.08 -1.11 0.01
C TYR A 143 -16.01 -0.56 1.44
N HIS A 144 -15.87 -1.45 2.42
CA HIS A 144 -15.63 -1.09 3.82
C HIS A 144 -14.35 -1.75 4.32
N LEU A 145 -13.28 -0.99 4.46
CA LEU A 145 -12.06 -1.45 5.09
C LEU A 145 -12.19 -1.38 6.60
N ILE A 146 -12.12 -2.52 7.25
CA ILE A 146 -12.29 -2.65 8.71
C ILE A 146 -11.27 -3.65 9.29
N PRO A 147 -10.86 -3.45 10.55
CA PRO A 147 -10.06 -4.47 11.26
C PRO A 147 -10.85 -5.76 11.49
N GLY A 148 -10.12 -6.86 11.74
CA GLY A 148 -10.71 -8.18 12.03
C GLY A 148 -11.51 -8.27 13.34
N ASP A 149 -11.87 -7.16 13.96
CA ASP A 149 -12.57 -7.07 15.24
C ASP A 149 -14.09 -7.23 15.08
N SER A 150 -14.69 -8.01 15.97
CA SER A 150 -16.13 -8.31 15.95
C SER A 150 -17.04 -7.08 16.11
N ALA A 151 -16.57 -6.00 16.75
CA ALA A 151 -17.34 -4.77 16.89
C ALA A 151 -17.61 -4.12 15.52
N PHE A 152 -16.59 -4.05 14.66
CA PHE A 152 -16.72 -3.54 13.29
C PHE A 152 -17.58 -4.46 12.45
N ARG A 153 -17.35 -5.79 12.49
CA ARG A 153 -18.13 -6.77 11.72
C ARG A 153 -19.61 -6.75 12.04
N ARG A 154 -20.00 -6.44 13.28
CA ARG A 154 -21.41 -6.32 13.68
C ARG A 154 -22.09 -5.09 13.10
N LYS A 155 -21.37 -4.00 12.91
CA LYS A 155 -21.90 -2.73 12.41
C LYS A 155 -21.84 -2.64 10.88
N LEU A 156 -20.72 -2.99 10.29
CA LEU A 156 -20.49 -2.94 8.84
C LEU A 156 -20.67 -4.37 8.27
N LYS A 157 -21.82 -4.65 7.68
CA LYS A 157 -22.21 -6.01 7.28
C LYS A 157 -21.90 -6.33 5.82
N ALA A 158 -21.92 -5.32 4.95
CA ALA A 158 -21.76 -5.50 3.51
C ALA A 158 -20.39 -5.05 3.01
N ASN A 159 -19.92 -5.65 1.93
CA ASN A 159 -18.72 -5.24 1.17
C ASN A 159 -17.46 -5.03 2.04
N ARG A 160 -17.27 -5.92 3.02
CA ARG A 160 -16.16 -5.83 3.97
C ARG A 160 -14.84 -6.25 3.35
N VAL A 161 -13.81 -5.46 3.59
CA VAL A 161 -12.42 -5.76 3.28
C VAL A 161 -11.66 -5.78 4.60
N LEU A 162 -10.93 -6.86 4.87
CA LEU A 162 -10.11 -7.00 6.07
C LEU A 162 -8.91 -6.06 5.96
N LEU A 163 -8.73 -5.15 6.91
CA LEU A 163 -7.56 -4.26 6.99
C LEU A 163 -6.73 -4.60 8.21
N ASP A 164 -5.47 -5.00 7.99
CA ASP A 164 -4.54 -5.29 9.07
C ASP A 164 -3.11 -4.85 8.73
N ASP A 165 -2.31 -4.51 9.75
CA ASP A 165 -0.88 -4.23 9.58
C ASP A 165 -0.08 -5.50 9.83
N LYS A 166 0.38 -6.12 8.78
CA LYS A 166 1.13 -7.38 8.83
C LYS A 166 2.64 -7.18 8.99
N PHE A 167 3.13 -5.95 8.78
CA PHE A 167 4.55 -5.65 8.85
C PHE A 167 5.00 -5.22 10.24
N THR A 168 5.76 -6.07 10.92
CA THR A 168 6.34 -5.78 12.24
C THR A 168 7.51 -4.80 12.11
N LYS A 169 7.19 -3.50 12.06
CA LYS A 169 8.21 -2.47 11.89
C LYS A 169 9.12 -2.36 13.11
N GLN A 170 10.42 -2.60 12.90
CA GLN A 170 11.44 -2.44 13.93
C GLN A 170 11.90 -0.97 14.05
N LEU A 171 12.42 -0.60 15.23
CA LEU A 171 12.97 0.74 15.48
C LEU A 171 14.21 1.01 14.64
N ARG A 172 15.07 0.01 14.45
CA ARG A 172 16.30 0.09 13.64
C ARG A 172 16.36 -1.09 12.70
N ASN A 173 16.91 -0.88 11.51
CA ASN A 173 17.05 -1.94 10.51
C ASN A 173 17.89 -3.13 11.02
N VAL A 174 18.87 -2.90 11.87
CA VAL A 174 19.69 -3.98 12.46
C VAL A 174 18.87 -4.92 13.37
N ASP A 175 17.77 -4.45 13.94
CA ASP A 175 16.94 -5.26 14.82
C ASP A 175 16.22 -6.40 14.07
N TYR A 176 16.07 -6.30 12.75
CA TYR A 176 15.55 -7.39 11.90
C TYR A 176 16.45 -8.63 11.85
N LEU A 177 17.73 -8.53 12.25
CA LEU A 177 18.61 -9.71 12.41
C LEU A 177 18.11 -10.69 13.48
N LYS A 178 17.23 -10.26 14.39
CA LYS A 178 16.63 -11.11 15.42
C LYS A 178 15.44 -11.93 14.90
N THR A 179 14.84 -11.49 13.82
CA THR A 179 13.66 -12.08 13.17
C THR A 179 13.87 -12.11 11.66
N GLU A 180 14.96 -12.77 11.21
CA GLU A 180 15.33 -12.79 9.79
C GLU A 180 14.24 -13.35 8.87
N ASP A 181 13.36 -14.19 9.43
CA ASP A 181 12.26 -14.84 8.73
C ASP A 181 11.08 -14.98 9.69
N GLU A 182 9.95 -14.37 9.37
CA GLU A 182 8.76 -14.43 10.22
C GLU A 182 7.47 -14.63 9.40
N PHE A 183 6.42 -15.10 10.07
CA PHE A 183 5.08 -15.15 9.48
C PHE A 183 4.61 -13.75 9.11
N PHE A 184 4.02 -13.61 7.92
CA PHE A 184 3.50 -12.33 7.48
C PHE A 184 1.97 -12.31 7.44
N SER A 185 1.32 -13.20 6.69
CA SER A 185 -0.14 -13.23 6.56
C SER A 185 -0.66 -14.54 5.97
N GLU A 186 -1.89 -14.86 6.32
CA GLU A 186 -2.72 -15.90 5.67
C GLU A 186 -4.06 -15.34 5.17
N ASP A 187 -4.26 -14.01 5.25
CA ASP A 187 -5.52 -13.36 4.91
C ASP A 187 -5.94 -13.62 3.46
N HIS A 188 -4.99 -13.73 2.53
CA HIS A 188 -5.23 -14.06 1.12
C HIS A 188 -5.84 -15.45 0.92
N ILE A 189 -5.72 -16.35 1.89
CA ILE A 189 -6.33 -17.68 1.88
C ILE A 189 -7.74 -17.62 2.48
N TYR A 190 -7.91 -16.94 3.63
CA TYR A 190 -9.10 -17.11 4.48
C TYR A 190 -10.09 -15.93 4.45
N PHE A 191 -9.79 -14.80 3.77
CA PHE A 191 -10.68 -13.65 3.77
C PHE A 191 -12.13 -13.99 3.38
N ALA A 192 -12.32 -14.89 2.41
CA ALA A 192 -13.65 -15.28 1.95
C ALA A 192 -14.40 -16.13 2.98
N ASP A 193 -13.71 -17.05 3.66
CA ASP A 193 -14.27 -17.90 4.72
C ASP A 193 -14.72 -17.06 5.93
N GLU A 194 -14.04 -15.94 6.16
CA GLU A 194 -14.41 -14.97 7.20
C GLU A 194 -15.47 -13.95 6.75
N ASN A 195 -16.06 -14.15 5.57
CA ASN A 195 -17.05 -13.26 4.96
C ASN A 195 -16.54 -11.86 4.64
N TYR A 196 -15.28 -11.72 4.20
CA TYR A 196 -14.75 -10.54 3.55
C TYR A 196 -14.71 -10.75 2.03
N ILE A 197 -14.88 -9.66 1.27
CA ILE A 197 -14.76 -9.68 -0.19
C ILE A 197 -13.32 -9.42 -0.66
N GLY A 198 -12.43 -9.11 0.27
CA GLY A 198 -11.01 -8.87 0.04
C GLY A 198 -10.26 -8.59 1.33
N PHE A 199 -8.98 -8.35 1.18
CA PHE A 199 -8.06 -8.02 2.27
C PHE A 199 -7.14 -6.86 1.88
N SER A 200 -6.58 -6.19 2.87
CA SER A 200 -5.74 -5.01 2.76
C SER A 200 -4.64 -5.05 3.80
N ASP A 201 -3.44 -4.68 3.40
CA ASP A 201 -2.30 -4.48 4.27
C ASP A 201 -1.51 -3.22 3.90
N TYR A 202 -0.55 -2.85 4.74
CA TYR A 202 0.37 -1.74 4.49
C TYR A 202 1.66 -2.18 3.77
N SER A 203 1.61 -3.30 3.04
CA SER A 203 2.74 -3.91 2.36
C SER A 203 3.93 -4.10 3.32
N ILE A 204 5.16 -3.98 2.81
CA ILE A 204 6.40 -4.07 3.59
C ILE A 204 6.80 -2.73 4.23
N VAL A 205 5.88 -1.80 4.34
CA VAL A 205 6.10 -0.44 4.88
C VAL A 205 5.57 -0.30 6.29
N GLY A 206 4.44 -0.97 6.57
CA GLY A 206 3.71 -0.89 7.82
C GLY A 206 2.90 0.40 7.98
N ARG A 207 1.97 0.37 8.91
CA ARG A 207 1.05 1.46 9.25
C ARG A 207 1.74 2.71 9.83
N PRO A 208 2.77 2.62 10.72
CA PRO A 208 3.37 3.80 11.30
C PRO A 208 4.01 4.70 10.25
N TYR A 209 3.56 5.96 10.20
CA TYR A 209 4.09 6.99 9.31
C TYR A 209 5.13 7.84 10.03
N THR A 210 6.24 8.10 9.36
CA THR A 210 7.25 9.08 9.77
C THR A 210 7.59 9.96 8.58
N GLU A 211 7.52 11.27 8.74
CA GLU A 211 7.73 12.22 7.64
C GLU A 211 9.19 12.23 7.16
N SER A 212 10.14 12.26 8.09
CA SER A 212 11.57 12.26 7.81
C SER A 212 12.17 10.86 7.92
N GLY A 213 12.88 10.42 6.88
CA GLY A 213 13.76 9.26 6.95
C GLY A 213 15.20 9.74 7.09
N PHE A 214 15.88 9.35 8.17
CA PHE A 214 17.32 9.48 8.25
C PHE A 214 17.98 8.34 7.45
N ALA A 215 19.20 8.58 6.96
CA ALA A 215 20.02 7.51 6.42
C ALA A 215 20.17 6.41 7.48
N PRO A 216 19.87 5.15 7.19
CA PRO A 216 19.92 4.10 8.19
C PRO A 216 21.36 3.63 8.44
N PHE A 217 21.65 3.23 9.68
CA PHE A 217 22.93 2.58 10.01
C PHE A 217 23.09 1.23 9.31
N ALA A 218 22.04 0.47 9.18
CA ALA A 218 21.99 -0.76 8.39
C ALA A 218 20.96 -0.66 7.26
N ILE A 219 21.24 -1.29 6.12
CA ILE A 219 20.25 -1.48 5.06
C ILE A 219 19.54 -2.82 5.27
N ALA A 220 18.20 -2.81 5.22
CA ALA A 220 17.38 -3.99 5.24
C ALA A 220 16.52 -4.07 3.97
N ILE A 221 16.54 -5.22 3.30
CA ILE A 221 15.68 -5.55 2.17
C ILE A 221 14.64 -6.54 2.67
N HIS A 222 13.36 -6.24 2.49
CA HIS A 222 12.24 -7.04 2.95
C HIS A 222 11.58 -7.71 1.74
N ILE A 223 11.50 -9.05 1.77
CA ILE A 223 10.95 -9.86 0.68
C ILE A 223 9.91 -10.81 1.25
N VAL A 224 8.68 -10.70 0.78
CA VAL A 224 7.63 -11.67 1.09
C VAL A 224 7.71 -12.87 0.15
N TYR A 225 7.31 -14.03 0.63
CA TYR A 225 7.28 -15.26 -0.17
C TYR A 225 6.25 -16.22 0.40
N PHE A 226 5.82 -17.20 -0.41
CA PHE A 226 4.93 -18.25 0.06
C PHE A 226 5.74 -19.41 0.65
N ASP A 227 5.33 -19.89 1.83
CA ASP A 227 5.79 -21.18 2.36
C ASP A 227 5.08 -22.36 1.66
N GLU A 228 5.37 -23.59 2.11
CA GLU A 228 4.79 -24.82 1.55
C GLU A 228 3.27 -24.91 1.74
N LEU A 229 2.72 -24.23 2.75
CA LEU A 229 1.29 -24.14 3.03
C LEU A 229 0.61 -22.97 2.34
N ARG A 230 1.33 -22.22 1.51
CA ARG A 230 0.89 -21.00 0.83
C ARG A 230 0.64 -19.84 1.80
N ASN A 231 1.12 -19.88 3.04
CA ASN A 231 1.13 -18.70 3.90
C ASN A 231 2.18 -17.70 3.39
N LEU A 232 1.88 -16.42 3.50
CA LEU A 232 2.89 -15.39 3.28
C LEU A 232 3.83 -15.30 4.48
N ARG A 233 5.11 -15.41 4.22
CA ARG A 233 6.21 -15.12 5.14
C ARG A 233 6.97 -13.91 4.65
N ILE A 234 7.72 -13.26 5.54
CA ILE A 234 8.62 -12.17 5.18
C ILE A 234 10.03 -12.49 5.63
N LYS A 235 10.99 -12.30 4.72
CA LYS A 235 12.40 -12.48 4.99
C LYS A 235 13.13 -11.13 4.92
N HIS A 236 14.02 -10.91 5.88
CA HIS A 236 14.76 -9.67 6.03
C HIS A 236 16.24 -9.91 5.73
N PHE A 237 16.75 -9.26 4.69
CA PHE A 237 18.15 -9.30 4.32
C PHE A 237 18.81 -8.01 4.80
N VAL A 238 19.61 -8.11 5.87
CA VAL A 238 20.20 -6.96 6.56
C VAL A 238 21.71 -6.92 6.31
N SER A 239 22.25 -5.72 6.09
CA SER A 239 23.70 -5.52 5.97
C SER A 239 24.43 -5.91 7.26
N ASP A 240 25.67 -6.39 7.13
CA ASP A 240 26.53 -6.70 8.27
C ASP A 240 27.09 -5.39 8.88
N SER A 241 27.48 -4.45 8.02
CA SER A 241 27.95 -3.12 8.42
C SER A 241 26.79 -2.27 8.92
N ASN A 242 26.86 -1.82 10.20
CA ASN A 242 25.78 -1.06 10.84
C ASN A 242 26.27 -0.06 11.91
N GLU A 243 27.56 0.28 11.92
CA GLU A 243 28.17 1.13 12.97
C GLU A 243 28.04 2.63 12.69
N ASP A 244 27.90 3.03 11.43
CA ASP A 244 27.82 4.42 10.99
C ASP A 244 26.79 4.63 9.86
N LEU A 245 26.74 5.84 9.29
CA LEU A 245 25.88 6.21 8.15
C LEU A 245 26.60 6.14 6.80
N ASN A 246 27.88 5.78 6.80
CA ASN A 246 28.70 5.80 5.60
C ASN A 246 28.43 4.57 4.72
N ASP A 247 28.91 4.67 3.47
CA ASP A 247 28.88 3.61 2.47
C ASP A 247 27.53 2.88 2.30
N PRO A 248 26.46 3.58 1.96
CA PRO A 248 25.17 2.91 1.70
C PRO A 248 25.23 1.93 0.51
N ALA A 249 26.16 2.11 -0.42
CA ALA A 249 26.34 1.19 -1.54
C ALA A 249 26.93 -0.14 -1.10
N GLY A 250 27.98 -0.13 -0.25
CA GLY A 250 28.55 -1.35 0.32
C GLY A 250 27.56 -2.09 1.20
N LYS A 251 26.81 -1.38 2.07
CA LYS A 251 25.75 -1.97 2.88
C LYS A 251 24.63 -2.59 2.05
N PHE A 252 24.23 -1.94 0.96
CA PHE A 252 23.27 -2.53 0.02
C PHE A 252 23.84 -3.83 -0.58
N TYR A 253 25.12 -3.81 -0.99
CA TYR A 253 25.76 -4.99 -1.58
C TYR A 253 25.82 -6.16 -0.60
N GLU A 254 26.10 -5.93 0.68
CA GLU A 254 26.04 -6.94 1.73
C GLU A 254 24.64 -7.56 1.85
N ALA A 255 23.59 -6.73 1.94
CA ALA A 255 22.21 -7.16 2.06
C ALA A 255 21.74 -7.91 0.81
N VAL A 256 22.01 -7.38 -0.39
CA VAL A 256 21.56 -7.98 -1.65
C VAL A 256 22.33 -9.26 -2.00
N THR A 257 23.56 -9.42 -1.50
CA THR A 257 24.33 -10.69 -1.61
C THR A 257 23.59 -11.82 -0.91
N LYS A 258 23.09 -11.57 0.30
CA LYS A 258 22.26 -12.54 1.05
C LYS A 258 20.97 -12.86 0.32
N LEU A 259 20.31 -11.83 -0.23
CA LEU A 259 19.12 -12.01 -1.06
C LEU A 259 19.43 -12.86 -2.30
N ALA A 260 20.49 -12.57 -3.03
CA ALA A 260 20.87 -13.29 -4.24
C ALA A 260 21.24 -14.77 -3.97
N ALA A 261 21.82 -15.06 -2.81
CA ALA A 261 22.06 -16.42 -2.37
C ALA A 261 20.74 -17.18 -2.14
N TRP A 262 19.84 -16.61 -1.35
CA TRP A 262 18.51 -17.17 -1.08
C TRP A 262 17.65 -17.29 -2.36
N TYR A 263 17.69 -16.31 -3.24
CA TYR A 263 16.94 -16.32 -4.51
C TYR A 263 17.28 -17.52 -5.42
N ARG A 264 18.50 -18.06 -5.33
CA ARG A 264 18.91 -19.25 -6.11
C ARG A 264 18.32 -20.55 -5.59
N GLU A 265 17.95 -20.57 -4.30
CA GLU A 265 17.41 -21.74 -3.63
C GLU A 265 15.88 -21.82 -3.69
N VAL A 266 15.22 -20.69 -3.93
CA VAL A 266 13.75 -20.58 -3.93
C VAL A 266 13.20 -20.31 -5.32
N ASN A 267 11.98 -20.80 -5.57
CA ASN A 267 11.29 -20.56 -6.83
C ASN A 267 10.35 -19.34 -6.74
N VAL A 268 10.91 -18.20 -6.37
CA VAL A 268 10.18 -16.92 -6.32
C VAL A 268 10.70 -16.02 -7.42
N ARG A 269 9.84 -15.67 -8.37
CA ARG A 269 10.18 -14.84 -9.53
C ARG A 269 9.12 -13.77 -9.73
N THR A 270 9.51 -12.53 -9.59
CA THR A 270 8.72 -11.34 -9.90
C THR A 270 9.65 -10.27 -10.46
N TYR A 271 9.09 -9.30 -11.15
CA TYR A 271 9.90 -8.22 -11.70
C TYR A 271 10.74 -7.50 -10.61
N GLY A 272 10.13 -7.21 -9.44
CA GLY A 272 10.82 -6.49 -8.36
C GLY A 272 12.05 -7.20 -7.83
N ILE A 273 11.95 -8.51 -7.53
CA ILE A 273 13.09 -9.28 -7.02
C ILE A 273 14.14 -9.53 -8.09
N ASP A 274 13.73 -9.76 -9.35
CA ASP A 274 14.63 -9.96 -10.47
C ASP A 274 15.50 -8.71 -10.70
N GLN A 275 14.91 -7.49 -10.58
CA GLN A 275 15.67 -6.24 -10.65
C GLN A 275 16.65 -6.06 -9.48
N LEU A 276 16.28 -6.44 -8.25
CA LEU A 276 17.20 -6.41 -7.11
C LEU A 276 18.41 -7.32 -7.34
N VAL A 277 18.18 -8.53 -7.82
CA VAL A 277 19.25 -9.49 -8.17
C VAL A 277 20.07 -8.97 -9.35
N GLY A 278 19.45 -8.35 -10.35
CA GLY A 278 20.15 -7.70 -11.46
C GLY A 278 21.11 -6.59 -11.01
N HIS A 279 20.73 -5.79 -9.99
CA HIS A 279 21.65 -4.80 -9.39
C HIS A 279 22.86 -5.45 -8.69
N PHE A 280 22.64 -6.61 -8.03
CA PHE A 280 23.74 -7.39 -7.45
C PHE A 280 24.69 -7.89 -8.55
N GLU A 281 24.17 -8.48 -9.63
CA GLU A 281 24.97 -9.02 -10.74
C GLU A 281 25.76 -7.93 -11.48
N ALA A 282 25.14 -6.75 -11.64
CA ALA A 282 25.77 -5.59 -12.28
C ALA A 282 26.71 -4.80 -11.35
N GLY A 283 26.78 -5.12 -10.04
CA GLY A 283 27.57 -4.38 -9.07
C GLY A 283 27.12 -2.92 -8.90
N THR A 284 25.80 -2.64 -9.04
CA THR A 284 25.24 -1.28 -9.02
C THR A 284 24.38 -1.04 -7.78
N TYR A 285 24.39 0.18 -7.27
CA TYR A 285 23.51 0.62 -6.18
C TYR A 285 22.44 1.60 -6.70
N PRO A 286 21.14 1.22 -6.67
CA PRO A 286 20.08 2.04 -7.25
C PRO A 286 19.59 3.16 -6.31
N GLY A 287 20.04 3.17 -5.05
CA GLY A 287 19.54 4.04 -3.99
C GLY A 287 18.36 3.43 -3.21
N LEU A 288 18.27 3.79 -1.91
CA LEU A 288 17.31 3.21 -0.96
C LEU A 288 15.83 3.32 -1.41
N GLY A 289 15.49 4.42 -2.07
CA GLY A 289 14.13 4.63 -2.58
C GLY A 289 13.75 3.60 -3.65
N ILE A 290 14.69 3.26 -4.56
CA ILE A 290 14.47 2.23 -5.59
C ILE A 290 14.46 0.84 -4.94
N VAL A 291 15.32 0.54 -3.99
CA VAL A 291 15.30 -0.73 -3.25
C VAL A 291 13.91 -0.95 -2.64
N LYS A 292 13.39 0.05 -1.92
CA LYS A 292 12.05 -0.01 -1.35
C LYS A 292 10.96 -0.17 -2.42
N LYS A 293 11.04 0.59 -3.52
CA LYS A 293 10.12 0.48 -4.66
C LYS A 293 10.06 -0.96 -5.17
N LEU A 294 11.22 -1.58 -5.41
CA LEU A 294 11.30 -2.94 -5.95
C LEU A 294 10.76 -4.00 -4.98
N SER A 295 10.99 -3.84 -3.66
CA SER A 295 10.40 -4.73 -2.66
C SER A 295 8.87 -4.60 -2.58
N ILE A 296 8.32 -3.39 -2.72
CA ILE A 296 6.87 -3.17 -2.82
C ILE A 296 6.32 -3.81 -4.10
N MET A 297 6.97 -3.57 -5.23
CA MET A 297 6.57 -4.17 -6.52
C MET A 297 6.55 -5.69 -6.44
N HIS A 298 7.58 -6.29 -5.85
CA HIS A 298 7.64 -7.73 -5.62
C HIS A 298 6.42 -8.22 -4.82
N HIS A 299 6.11 -7.59 -3.70
CA HIS A 299 4.99 -7.99 -2.84
C HIS A 299 3.66 -7.93 -3.61
N LEU A 300 3.36 -6.78 -4.24
CA LEU A 300 2.10 -6.59 -4.93
C LEU A 300 1.94 -7.56 -6.12
N GLU A 301 2.99 -7.79 -6.88
CA GLU A 301 3.00 -8.74 -7.99
C GLU A 301 2.82 -10.18 -7.51
N LEU A 302 3.49 -10.58 -6.42
CA LEU A 302 3.39 -11.92 -5.86
C LEU A 302 1.96 -12.24 -5.42
N VAL A 303 1.32 -11.33 -4.70
CA VAL A 303 -0.07 -11.47 -4.25
C VAL A 303 -1.05 -11.43 -5.43
N SER A 304 -0.81 -10.55 -6.42
CA SER A 304 -1.63 -10.49 -7.63
C SER A 304 -1.65 -11.82 -8.36
N ARG A 305 -0.47 -12.40 -8.63
CA ARG A 305 -0.36 -13.70 -9.32
C ARG A 305 -1.08 -14.82 -8.57
N TYR A 306 -0.98 -14.83 -7.25
CA TYR A 306 -1.72 -15.80 -6.43
C TYR A 306 -3.23 -15.67 -6.63
N LEU A 307 -3.76 -14.45 -6.59
CA LEU A 307 -5.19 -14.20 -6.76
C LEU A 307 -5.66 -14.55 -8.19
N ASP A 308 -4.85 -14.29 -9.20
CA ASP A 308 -5.15 -14.64 -10.60
C ASP A 308 -5.14 -16.17 -10.84
N GLU A 309 -4.45 -16.95 -9.98
CA GLU A 309 -4.44 -18.42 -10.03
C GLU A 309 -5.66 -19.05 -9.32
N VAL A 310 -6.22 -18.40 -8.28
CA VAL A 310 -7.22 -19.01 -7.39
C VAL A 310 -8.62 -18.40 -7.51
N LEU A 311 -8.78 -17.23 -8.13
CA LEU A 311 -10.05 -16.55 -8.36
C LEU A 311 -10.41 -16.53 -9.84
#